data_5323971b104cb24e13e8b43d5b87f796
#
_entry.id   5323971b104cb24e13e8b43d5b87f796
#
_cell.length_a   1.000
_cell.length_b   1.000
_cell.length_c   1.000
_cell.angle_alpha   90.00
_cell.angle_beta   90.00
_cell.angle_gamma   90.00
#
_symmetry.space_group_name_H-M   'P 1'
#
loop_
_entity.id
_entity.type
_entity.pdbx_description
1 polymer ?
#
loop_
_entity_poly.entity_id
_entity_poly.type
_entity_poly.pdbx_seq_one_letter_code
_entity_poly.pdbx_strand_id
1 'polypeptide(L)'
;MRYFRSVDIIFVLWNCIQNVKPVANYDNHSATVQQNENGMLRQSIIEEMLSTYDKRFPPHYNDVIPVKVKVQMYVLSVFEIDASEMTFSISMFLRQEWVDRRLQFETKENLSNISLDNEITKEIWVPDLAFTSDTHTYFHELTRPNRLMIIYPNGKVVYSIRVTGKFTCFMDLTKFPFDEQRCPIELESYGFSNSIISFQWTEPAAAFRDDVKHSQFELGETQSYTRNLTYSTGTYSSIGVTLLFIRRYEFYLIQIYAPSVLVVMLSWLSFWLDVNAIPARISLGILTVLTISSNGNMSVSMAQRVSYIRAIDIWNSVCLILVFCAVMEYAYVCVSVRVHQRRKSETSSSDIEICNNNKQMKHGLQTEKQSERSYDQLERETARTVDRISRVAFPLVFFIFNCVYWLYYMT
;
A
#
# COMPACT_ATOMS: atom_id res chain seq x y z
N MET A 1 22.03 50.17 17.95
CA MET A 1 23.21 51.01 17.63
C MET A 1 24.46 50.28 18.06
N ARG A 2 25.14 49.58 17.15
CA ARG A 2 26.53 49.19 17.29
C ARG A 2 27.20 49.35 15.94
N TYR A 3 28.08 50.33 15.87
CA TYR A 3 28.96 50.62 14.73
C TYR A 3 29.88 49.41 14.48
N PHE A 4 29.73 48.71 13.40
CA PHE A 4 30.76 47.80 12.86
C PHE A 4 31.80 48.65 12.13
N ARG A 5 33.02 48.59 12.63
CA ARG A 5 34.16 49.30 12.08
C ARG A 5 34.49 48.79 10.67
N SER A 6 34.43 49.63 9.71
CA SER A 6 34.79 49.42 8.30
C SER A 6 36.25 48.99 8.06
N VAL A 7 37.08 48.91 9.09
CA VAL A 7 38.52 48.60 9.00
C VAL A 7 38.77 47.10 8.95
N ASP A 8 37.92 46.32 9.58
CA ASP A 8 38.11 44.84 9.64
C ASP A 8 37.80 44.15 8.31
N ILE A 9 36.93 44.70 7.51
CA ILE A 9 36.55 44.14 6.19
C ILE A 9 37.68 44.32 5.16
N ILE A 10 38.39 45.45 5.23
CA ILE A 10 39.52 45.71 4.31
C ILE A 10 40.71 44.82 4.63
N PHE A 11 40.92 44.48 5.91
CA PHE A 11 42.02 43.59 6.33
C PHE A 11 41.77 42.13 5.96
N VAL A 12 40.51 41.69 6.01
CA VAL A 12 40.10 40.33 5.56
C VAL A 12 40.20 40.19 4.07
N LEU A 13 39.80 41.21 3.30
CA LEU A 13 39.92 41.21 1.84
C LEU A 13 41.38 41.24 1.36
N TRP A 14 42.26 41.99 2.04
CA TRP A 14 43.70 42.01 1.71
C TRP A 14 44.37 40.69 2.00
N ASN A 15 44.09 40.02 3.15
CA ASN A 15 44.62 38.69 3.40
C ASN A 15 44.09 37.59 2.46
N CYS A 16 42.84 37.72 1.93
CA CYS A 16 42.36 36.86 0.87
C CYS A 16 43.12 37.03 -0.45
N ILE A 17 43.50 38.27 -0.81
CA ILE A 17 44.19 38.56 -2.07
C ILE A 17 45.66 38.08 -2.02
N GLN A 18 46.33 38.15 -0.86
CA GLN A 18 47.73 37.69 -0.74
C GLN A 18 47.91 36.16 -0.63
N ASN A 19 46.80 35.41 -0.35
CA ASN A 19 46.84 33.95 -0.29
C ASN A 19 46.38 33.27 -1.58
N VAL A 20 46.09 33.99 -2.65
CA VAL A 20 45.90 33.40 -3.96
C VAL A 20 47.28 32.95 -4.49
N LYS A 21 47.63 31.69 -4.18
CA LYS A 21 48.73 31.03 -4.87
C LYS A 21 48.44 31.07 -6.38
N PRO A 22 49.38 31.42 -7.25
CA PRO A 22 49.16 31.32 -8.69
C PRO A 22 48.78 29.88 -8.99
N VAL A 23 47.61 29.68 -9.63
CA VAL A 23 47.23 28.39 -10.18
C VAL A 23 48.37 28.00 -11.13
N ALA A 24 49.10 26.93 -10.79
CA ALA A 24 50.11 26.38 -11.65
C ALA A 24 49.46 26.18 -13.02
N ASN A 25 50.04 26.79 -14.04
CA ASN A 25 49.74 26.45 -15.42
C ASN A 25 50.05 24.96 -15.63
N TYR A 26 49.03 24.13 -15.37
CA TYR A 26 49.07 22.73 -15.77
C TYR A 26 49.05 22.72 -17.30
N ASP A 27 49.93 21.94 -17.90
CA ASP A 27 50.06 21.76 -19.34
C ASP A 27 48.72 21.27 -19.96
N ASN A 28 47.81 22.22 -20.19
CA ASN A 28 46.48 21.95 -20.78
C ASN A 28 46.57 21.67 -22.31
N HIS A 29 47.76 21.87 -22.93
CA HIS A 29 47.90 21.66 -24.38
C HIS A 29 47.89 20.19 -24.77
N SER A 30 48.57 19.31 -24.02
CA SER A 30 48.61 17.87 -24.35
C SER A 30 47.25 17.20 -24.07
N ALA A 31 46.58 17.57 -22.98
CA ALA A 31 45.25 17.01 -22.64
C ALA A 31 44.14 17.45 -23.62
N THR A 32 44.17 18.70 -24.11
CA THR A 32 43.21 19.22 -25.10
C THR A 32 43.43 18.65 -26.51
N VAL A 33 44.68 18.40 -26.92
CA VAL A 33 44.99 17.77 -28.21
C VAL A 33 44.52 16.30 -28.19
N GLN A 34 44.77 15.57 -27.10
CA GLN A 34 44.38 14.17 -26.94
C GLN A 34 42.85 14.00 -26.83
N GLN A 35 42.14 14.96 -26.22
CA GLN A 35 40.65 14.99 -26.21
C GLN A 35 40.07 15.24 -27.60
N ASN A 36 40.64 16.14 -28.39
CA ASN A 36 40.21 16.41 -29.77
C ASN A 36 40.45 15.22 -30.70
N GLU A 37 41.61 14.54 -30.61
CA GLU A 37 41.89 13.34 -31.39
C GLU A 37 40.92 12.19 -31.03
N ASN A 38 40.61 11.98 -29.76
CA ASN A 38 39.61 10.99 -29.33
C ASN A 38 38.19 11.35 -29.80
N GLY A 39 37.86 12.64 -29.90
CA GLY A 39 36.56 13.11 -30.42
C GLY A 39 36.41 12.80 -31.91
N MET A 40 37.42 13.16 -32.74
CA MET A 40 37.41 12.87 -34.19
C MET A 40 37.40 11.36 -34.47
N LEU A 41 38.16 10.60 -33.70
CA LEU A 41 38.18 9.14 -33.82
C LEU A 41 36.81 8.51 -33.54
N ARG A 42 36.11 8.94 -32.47
CA ARG A 42 34.75 8.47 -32.17
C ARG A 42 33.78 8.81 -33.29
N GLN A 43 33.84 10.01 -33.84
CA GLN A 43 33.00 10.45 -34.94
C GLN A 43 33.24 9.58 -36.18
N SER A 44 34.48 9.36 -36.59
CA SER A 44 34.80 8.52 -37.77
C SER A 44 34.33 7.08 -37.61
N ILE A 45 34.46 6.49 -36.42
CA ILE A 45 33.99 5.13 -36.14
C ILE A 45 32.45 5.07 -36.24
N ILE A 46 31.73 6.08 -35.70
CA ILE A 46 30.27 6.15 -35.78
C ILE A 46 29.80 6.29 -37.23
N GLU A 47 30.41 7.17 -38.01
CA GLU A 47 30.09 7.37 -39.43
C GLU A 47 30.36 6.09 -40.26
N GLU A 48 31.46 5.39 -40.01
CA GLU A 48 31.75 4.12 -40.65
C GLU A 48 30.74 3.03 -40.31
N MET A 49 30.41 2.86 -39.01
CA MET A 49 29.43 1.87 -38.56
C MET A 49 28.03 2.14 -39.17
N LEU A 50 27.59 3.40 -39.21
CA LEU A 50 26.26 3.75 -39.71
C LEU A 50 26.14 3.72 -41.22
N SER A 51 27.26 3.84 -41.98
CA SER A 51 27.24 3.88 -43.45
C SER A 51 26.62 2.64 -44.11
N THR A 52 26.75 1.47 -43.48
CA THR A 52 26.25 0.17 -43.98
C THR A 52 25.14 -0.41 -43.10
N TYR A 53 24.72 0.32 -42.03
CA TYR A 53 23.80 -0.18 -41.04
C TYR A 53 22.33 0.05 -41.45
N ASP A 54 21.53 -1.02 -41.45
CA ASP A 54 20.08 -0.91 -41.65
C ASP A 54 19.30 -1.26 -40.36
N LYS A 55 18.74 -0.24 -39.75
CA LYS A 55 17.98 -0.36 -38.50
C LYS A 55 16.63 -1.09 -38.63
N ARG A 56 16.14 -1.32 -39.84
CA ARG A 56 14.84 -1.97 -40.06
C ARG A 56 14.89 -3.47 -39.76
N PHE A 57 16.08 -4.06 -39.81
CA PHE A 57 16.29 -5.49 -39.58
C PHE A 57 16.97 -5.70 -38.22
N PRO A 58 16.47 -6.69 -37.41
CA PRO A 58 17.14 -7.09 -36.18
C PRO A 58 18.52 -7.70 -36.49
N PRO A 59 19.44 -7.72 -35.51
CA PRO A 59 20.69 -8.45 -35.65
C PRO A 59 20.43 -9.91 -36.01
N HIS A 60 21.29 -10.49 -36.86
CA HIS A 60 21.19 -11.89 -37.25
C HIS A 60 19.86 -12.32 -37.92
N TYR A 61 19.15 -11.39 -38.59
CA TYR A 61 17.83 -11.67 -39.19
C TYR A 61 17.83 -12.88 -40.15
N ASN A 62 18.97 -13.15 -40.79
CA ASN A 62 19.13 -14.30 -41.68
C ASN A 62 19.66 -15.56 -40.97
N ASP A 63 19.98 -15.47 -39.69
CA ASP A 63 20.48 -16.59 -38.90
C ASP A 63 19.31 -17.38 -38.29
N VAL A 64 19.55 -18.66 -38.02
CA VAL A 64 18.55 -19.54 -37.34
C VAL A 64 18.49 -19.28 -35.84
N ILE A 65 19.43 -18.48 -35.30
CA ILE A 65 19.55 -18.25 -33.86
C ILE A 65 18.92 -16.93 -33.49
N PRO A 66 17.95 -16.91 -32.53
CA PRO A 66 17.30 -15.67 -32.10
C PRO A 66 18.30 -14.72 -31.41
N VAL A 67 18.03 -13.42 -31.55
CA VAL A 67 18.75 -12.38 -30.81
C VAL A 67 18.42 -12.52 -29.32
N LYS A 68 19.41 -12.82 -28.50
CA LYS A 68 19.26 -12.88 -27.05
C LYS A 68 19.36 -11.49 -26.45
N VAL A 69 18.26 -11.01 -25.89
CA VAL A 69 18.21 -9.70 -25.22
C VAL A 69 18.09 -9.93 -23.72
N LYS A 70 19.09 -9.46 -22.98
CA LYS A 70 19.08 -9.44 -21.52
C LYS A 70 18.42 -8.17 -21.03
N VAL A 71 17.46 -8.32 -20.13
CA VAL A 71 16.68 -7.20 -19.57
C VAL A 71 16.92 -7.08 -18.07
N GLN A 72 16.99 -5.85 -17.58
CA GLN A 72 17.08 -5.53 -16.16
C GLN A 72 16.21 -4.31 -15.86
N MET A 73 15.46 -4.36 -14.78
CA MET A 73 14.75 -3.20 -14.21
C MET A 73 15.52 -2.64 -13.01
N TYR A 74 15.81 -1.33 -13.04
CA TYR A 74 16.34 -0.62 -11.88
C TYR A 74 15.31 0.36 -11.36
N VAL A 75 14.65 -0.02 -10.26
CA VAL A 75 13.52 0.70 -9.69
C VAL A 75 14.00 1.94 -8.95
N LEU A 76 13.49 3.11 -9.33
CA LEU A 76 13.79 4.39 -8.72
C LEU A 76 12.81 4.76 -7.61
N SER A 77 11.51 4.48 -7.83
CA SER A 77 10.46 4.74 -6.87
C SER A 77 9.21 3.92 -7.20
N VAL A 78 8.48 3.55 -6.14
CA VAL A 78 7.13 2.97 -6.21
C VAL A 78 6.19 3.95 -5.54
N PHE A 79 5.06 4.26 -6.17
CA PHE A 79 4.08 5.23 -5.67
C PHE A 79 2.69 4.84 -6.19
N GLU A 80 1.62 5.46 -5.59
CA GLU A 80 0.23 5.24 -6.00
C GLU A 80 -0.20 3.77 -6.10
N ILE A 81 -0.02 3.00 -5.02
CA ILE A 81 -0.60 1.66 -4.94
C ILE A 81 -2.09 1.83 -4.62
N ASP A 82 -2.94 1.69 -5.64
CA ASP A 82 -4.38 1.93 -5.54
C ASP A 82 -5.15 0.61 -5.70
N ALA A 83 -5.72 0.17 -4.58
CA ALA A 83 -6.53 -1.04 -4.57
C ALA A 83 -7.92 -0.84 -5.22
N SER A 84 -8.42 0.41 -5.42
CA SER A 84 -9.70 0.65 -6.09
C SER A 84 -9.61 0.47 -7.59
N GLU A 85 -8.53 0.95 -8.15
CA GLU A 85 -8.25 0.82 -9.57
C GLU A 85 -7.48 -0.48 -9.89
N MET A 86 -7.09 -1.23 -8.84
CA MET A 86 -6.26 -2.43 -8.97
C MET A 86 -4.97 -2.15 -9.73
N THR A 87 -4.28 -1.05 -9.38
CA THR A 87 -3.09 -0.57 -10.08
C THR A 87 -2.01 -0.11 -9.11
N PHE A 88 -0.78 -0.07 -9.61
CA PHE A 88 0.35 0.58 -8.93
C PHE A 88 1.22 1.31 -9.95
N SER A 89 1.90 2.35 -9.51
CA SER A 89 2.77 3.18 -10.32
C SER A 89 4.23 3.00 -9.92
N ILE A 90 5.11 2.89 -10.91
CA ILE A 90 6.54 2.68 -10.70
C ILE A 90 7.36 3.53 -11.68
N SER A 91 8.45 4.12 -11.19
CA SER A 91 9.47 4.76 -12.03
C SER A 91 10.74 3.94 -11.99
N MET A 92 11.30 3.64 -13.17
CA MET A 92 12.47 2.75 -13.31
C MET A 92 13.34 3.11 -14.49
N PHE A 93 14.59 2.64 -14.47
CA PHE A 93 15.38 2.46 -15.66
C PHE A 93 15.15 1.05 -16.19
N LEU A 94 14.70 0.95 -17.45
CA LEU A 94 14.64 -0.30 -18.17
C LEU A 94 15.93 -0.43 -19.01
N ARG A 95 16.75 -1.40 -18.65
CA ARG A 95 18.02 -1.68 -19.31
C ARG A 95 17.90 -2.90 -20.18
N GLN A 96 18.39 -2.81 -21.39
CA GLN A 96 18.40 -3.90 -22.37
C GLN A 96 19.82 -4.07 -22.90
N GLU A 97 20.26 -5.30 -23.04
CA GLU A 97 21.59 -5.64 -23.50
C GLU A 97 21.50 -6.73 -24.57
N TRP A 98 22.10 -6.50 -25.71
CA TRP A 98 22.20 -7.48 -26.81
C TRP A 98 23.52 -7.35 -27.55
N VAL A 99 23.80 -8.26 -28.48
CA VAL A 99 24.96 -8.21 -29.35
C VAL A 99 24.52 -8.00 -30.79
N ASP A 100 25.04 -6.95 -31.42
CA ASP A 100 24.90 -6.66 -32.85
C ASP A 100 26.29 -6.63 -33.53
N ARG A 101 26.58 -7.66 -34.30
CA ARG A 101 27.88 -7.77 -34.98
C ARG A 101 28.14 -6.65 -36.00
N ARG A 102 27.10 -5.99 -36.50
CA ARG A 102 27.23 -4.87 -37.44
C ARG A 102 27.81 -3.61 -36.78
N LEU A 103 27.76 -3.57 -35.42
CA LEU A 103 28.26 -2.45 -34.59
C LEU A 103 29.63 -2.78 -33.96
N GLN A 104 30.34 -3.80 -34.45
CA GLN A 104 31.69 -4.10 -33.99
C GLN A 104 32.68 -3.07 -34.56
N PHE A 105 33.63 -2.66 -33.73
CA PHE A 105 34.72 -1.77 -34.13
C PHE A 105 36.02 -2.19 -33.49
N GLU A 106 37.15 -1.83 -34.11
CA GLU A 106 38.49 -2.14 -33.60
C GLU A 106 38.79 -1.28 -32.35
N THR A 107 39.33 -1.94 -31.33
CA THR A 107 39.77 -1.28 -30.10
C THR A 107 41.09 -0.53 -30.39
N LYS A 108 41.07 0.80 -30.28
CA LYS A 108 42.29 1.61 -30.25
C LYS A 108 42.63 1.98 -28.81
N GLU A 109 43.89 2.21 -28.51
CA GLU A 109 44.37 2.59 -27.19
C GLU A 109 43.48 3.75 -26.64
N ASN A 110 42.86 3.55 -25.45
CA ASN A 110 41.99 4.46 -24.75
C ASN A 110 40.48 4.50 -25.15
N LEU A 111 39.98 3.65 -26.07
CA LEU A 111 38.55 3.62 -26.41
C LEU A 111 37.90 2.29 -26.00
N SER A 112 37.39 2.21 -24.76
CA SER A 112 36.78 1.01 -24.23
C SER A 112 35.29 0.87 -24.62
N ASN A 113 34.60 1.97 -24.90
CA ASN A 113 33.20 2.02 -25.32
C ASN A 113 32.88 3.37 -25.98
N ILE A 114 31.74 3.41 -26.69
CA ILE A 114 31.22 4.62 -27.33
C ILE A 114 29.81 4.86 -26.77
N SER A 115 29.59 5.99 -26.09
CA SER A 115 28.28 6.47 -25.71
C SER A 115 27.68 7.33 -26.82
N LEU A 116 26.48 6.98 -27.27
CA LEU A 116 25.82 7.67 -28.37
C LEU A 116 24.93 8.79 -27.89
N ASP A 117 24.80 9.83 -28.70
CA ASP A 117 23.77 10.87 -28.50
C ASP A 117 22.38 10.36 -28.89
N ASN A 118 21.33 11.05 -28.39
CA ASN A 118 19.93 10.66 -28.59
C ASN A 118 19.52 10.61 -30.07
N GLU A 119 20.07 11.49 -30.91
CA GLU A 119 19.74 11.48 -32.36
C GLU A 119 20.33 10.25 -33.05
N ILE A 120 21.58 9.93 -32.76
CA ILE A 120 22.28 8.76 -33.32
C ILE A 120 21.61 7.47 -32.81
N THR A 121 21.14 7.45 -31.56
CA THR A 121 20.41 6.30 -30.98
C THR A 121 19.17 5.92 -31.81
N LYS A 122 18.52 6.88 -32.47
CA LYS A 122 17.36 6.63 -33.35
C LYS A 122 17.71 5.88 -34.63
N GLU A 123 19.00 5.90 -35.04
CA GLU A 123 19.49 5.24 -36.23
C GLU A 123 19.90 3.78 -35.98
N ILE A 124 19.85 3.33 -34.74
CA ILE A 124 20.20 1.95 -34.36
C ILE A 124 18.93 1.17 -34.02
N TRP A 125 18.94 -0.10 -34.41
CA TRP A 125 17.88 -1.02 -34.07
C TRP A 125 17.82 -1.23 -32.56
N VAL A 126 16.60 -1.23 -32.01
CA VAL A 126 16.29 -1.54 -30.61
C VAL A 126 15.25 -2.64 -30.53
N PRO A 127 15.30 -3.54 -29.53
CA PRO A 127 14.26 -4.54 -29.32
C PRO A 127 12.89 -3.90 -29.13
N ASP A 128 11.84 -4.55 -29.62
CA ASP A 128 10.44 -4.11 -29.55
C ASP A 128 9.74 -4.51 -28.25
N LEU A 129 10.44 -4.45 -27.15
CA LEU A 129 9.95 -4.84 -25.82
C LEU A 129 8.81 -3.94 -25.36
N ALA A 130 7.62 -4.54 -25.19
CA ALA A 130 6.40 -3.86 -24.76
C ALA A 130 5.93 -4.37 -23.38
N PHE A 131 5.33 -3.47 -22.61
CA PHE A 131 4.62 -3.85 -21.38
C PHE A 131 3.24 -4.36 -21.73
N THR A 132 2.80 -5.49 -21.14
CA THR A 132 1.49 -6.08 -21.40
C THR A 132 0.46 -5.73 -20.36
N SER A 133 0.90 -5.35 -19.17
CA SER A 133 0.04 -5.01 -18.03
C SER A 133 -0.05 -3.51 -17.73
N ASP A 134 0.46 -2.66 -18.64
CA ASP A 134 0.41 -1.22 -18.44
C ASP A 134 -0.96 -0.63 -18.79
N THR A 135 -1.38 0.36 -18.04
CA THR A 135 -2.56 1.18 -18.33
C THR A 135 -2.16 2.56 -18.85
N HIS A 136 -1.03 3.05 -18.38
CA HIS A 136 -0.46 4.32 -18.81
C HIS A 136 1.05 4.34 -18.54
N THR A 137 1.83 4.38 -19.60
CA THR A 137 3.29 4.40 -19.53
C THR A 137 3.84 5.53 -20.38
N TYR A 138 4.85 6.24 -19.87
CA TYR A 138 5.49 7.32 -20.59
C TYR A 138 7.01 7.36 -20.37
N PHE A 139 7.70 7.90 -21.37
CA PHE A 139 9.12 8.16 -21.31
C PHE A 139 9.41 9.56 -20.79
N HIS A 140 10.52 9.71 -20.09
CA HIS A 140 10.97 11.02 -19.63
C HIS A 140 11.76 11.75 -20.72
N GLU A 141 11.26 12.88 -21.17
CA GLU A 141 11.84 13.67 -22.26
C GLU A 141 12.33 15.07 -21.82
N LEU A 142 12.15 15.39 -20.50
CA LEU A 142 12.52 16.71 -19.99
C LEU A 142 14.02 16.87 -19.84
N THR A 143 14.44 17.96 -20.24
CA THR A 143 15.52 18.67 -20.89
C THR A 143 16.02 17.98 -22.14
N ARG A 144 16.24 16.69 -22.12
CA ARG A 144 16.55 15.77 -23.25
C ARG A 144 15.91 14.41 -22.95
N PRO A 145 15.63 13.60 -23.99
CA PRO A 145 15.19 12.21 -23.77
C PRO A 145 16.13 11.45 -22.85
N ASN A 146 15.58 10.89 -21.75
CA ASN A 146 16.37 10.13 -20.77
C ASN A 146 16.69 8.73 -21.31
N ARG A 147 17.49 8.67 -22.34
CA ARG A 147 17.98 7.47 -23.04
C ARG A 147 19.50 7.47 -23.03
N LEU A 148 20.07 6.32 -22.80
CA LEU A 148 21.49 6.09 -22.85
C LEU A 148 21.73 4.85 -23.72
N MET A 149 22.59 4.97 -24.74
CA MET A 149 23.06 3.84 -25.51
C MET A 149 24.59 3.81 -25.51
N ILE A 150 25.14 2.67 -25.16
CA ILE A 150 26.59 2.42 -25.14
C ILE A 150 26.89 1.23 -26.03
N ILE A 151 27.82 1.39 -26.91
CA ILE A 151 28.35 0.32 -27.79
C ILE A 151 29.76 -0.05 -27.34
N TYR A 152 30.02 -1.34 -27.23
CA TYR A 152 31.31 -1.92 -26.91
C TYR A 152 31.97 -2.46 -28.18
N PRO A 153 33.30 -2.58 -28.19
CA PRO A 153 34.05 -3.04 -29.38
C PRO A 153 33.61 -4.40 -29.92
N ASN A 154 33.16 -5.29 -29.05
CA ASN A 154 32.66 -6.61 -29.43
C ASN A 154 31.24 -6.60 -30.02
N GLY A 155 30.66 -5.43 -30.30
CA GLY A 155 29.30 -5.27 -30.80
C GLY A 155 28.20 -5.42 -29.70
N LYS A 156 28.57 -5.50 -28.42
CA LYS A 156 27.62 -5.47 -27.33
C LYS A 156 26.99 -4.08 -27.20
N VAL A 157 25.68 -3.99 -27.22
CA VAL A 157 24.90 -2.77 -27.05
C VAL A 157 24.24 -2.81 -25.70
N VAL A 158 24.33 -1.73 -24.93
CA VAL A 158 23.60 -1.50 -23.68
C VAL A 158 22.70 -0.30 -23.89
N TYR A 159 21.41 -0.52 -23.81
CA TYR A 159 20.39 0.52 -23.95
C TYR A 159 19.61 0.68 -22.65
N SER A 160 19.56 1.88 -22.12
CA SER A 160 18.86 2.22 -20.88
C SER A 160 17.88 3.37 -21.12
N ILE A 161 16.64 3.19 -20.75
CA ILE A 161 15.58 4.22 -20.84
C ILE A 161 14.93 4.42 -19.48
N ARG A 162 14.57 5.66 -19.18
CA ARG A 162 13.76 5.97 -17.99
C ARG A 162 12.30 5.92 -18.34
N VAL A 163 11.55 5.06 -17.63
CA VAL A 163 10.13 4.82 -17.84
C VAL A 163 9.40 5.04 -16.52
N THR A 164 8.25 5.69 -16.58
CA THR A 164 7.27 5.69 -15.50
C THR A 164 5.98 5.11 -16.03
N GLY A 165 5.46 4.11 -15.33
CA GLY A 165 4.25 3.41 -15.76
C GLY A 165 3.31 3.11 -14.60
N LYS A 166 2.02 3.08 -14.94
CA LYS A 166 0.93 2.58 -14.11
C LYS A 166 0.54 1.21 -14.62
N PHE A 167 0.65 0.21 -13.76
CA PHE A 167 0.47 -1.21 -14.09
C PHE A 167 -0.72 -1.80 -13.36
N THR A 168 -1.42 -2.72 -14.01
CA THR A 168 -2.52 -3.46 -13.41
C THR A 168 -1.99 -4.48 -12.41
N CYS A 169 -2.61 -4.54 -11.24
CA CYS A 169 -2.35 -5.55 -10.23
C CYS A 169 -3.66 -5.98 -9.58
N PHE A 170 -4.07 -7.22 -9.80
CA PHE A 170 -5.24 -7.78 -9.13
C PHE A 170 -4.92 -8.06 -7.67
N MET A 171 -5.43 -7.20 -6.78
CA MET A 171 -5.18 -7.25 -5.35
C MET A 171 -6.26 -8.05 -4.63
N ASP A 172 -5.85 -9.00 -3.79
CA ASP A 172 -6.76 -9.70 -2.88
C ASP A 172 -6.75 -9.00 -1.50
N LEU A 173 -7.88 -8.39 -1.15
CA LEU A 173 -8.06 -7.65 0.10
C LEU A 173 -8.83 -8.46 1.17
N THR A 174 -9.00 -9.76 1.01
CA THR A 174 -9.72 -10.61 1.98
C THR A 174 -9.11 -10.54 3.37
N LYS A 175 -7.78 -10.51 3.47
CA LYS A 175 -7.04 -10.36 4.72
C LYS A 175 -6.77 -8.90 5.13
N PHE A 176 -7.31 -7.91 4.40
CA PHE A 176 -7.05 -6.50 4.70
C PHE A 176 -7.35 -6.16 6.18
N PRO A 177 -6.42 -5.48 6.92
CA PRO A 177 -5.17 -4.85 6.50
C PRO A 177 -3.91 -5.72 6.64
N PHE A 178 -4.00 -7.02 6.83
CA PHE A 178 -2.87 -7.98 6.97
C PHE A 178 -2.55 -8.67 5.64
N ASP A 179 -2.75 -7.95 4.53
CA ASP A 179 -2.64 -8.46 3.17
C ASP A 179 -1.23 -8.28 2.58
N GLU A 180 -0.85 -9.26 1.77
CA GLU A 180 0.33 -9.22 0.92
C GLU A 180 -0.14 -9.23 -0.54
N GLN A 181 0.36 -8.28 -1.35
CA GLN A 181 -0.03 -8.14 -2.74
C GLN A 181 1.10 -8.53 -3.68
N ARG A 182 0.82 -9.41 -4.62
CA ARG A 182 1.77 -9.89 -5.63
C ARG A 182 1.43 -9.29 -6.97
N CYS A 183 2.21 -8.28 -7.37
CA CYS A 183 1.97 -7.49 -8.55
C CYS A 183 2.96 -7.83 -9.66
N PRO A 184 2.53 -8.48 -10.74
CA PRO A 184 3.40 -8.79 -11.87
C PRO A 184 3.59 -7.56 -12.77
N ILE A 185 4.82 -7.40 -13.29
CA ILE A 185 5.13 -6.56 -14.44
C ILE A 185 5.57 -7.52 -15.53
N GLU A 186 4.84 -7.54 -16.63
CA GLU A 186 5.10 -8.42 -17.76
C GLU A 186 5.51 -7.62 -18.98
N LEU A 187 6.54 -8.14 -19.67
CA LEU A 187 7.08 -7.56 -20.88
C LEU A 187 7.16 -8.66 -21.94
N GLU A 188 6.80 -8.34 -23.18
CA GLU A 188 6.90 -9.26 -24.30
C GLU A 188 7.33 -8.55 -25.58
N SER A 189 7.77 -9.30 -26.59
CA SER A 189 7.95 -8.77 -27.93
C SER A 189 6.58 -8.60 -28.59
N TYR A 190 6.34 -7.44 -29.16
CA TYR A 190 5.06 -7.14 -29.83
C TYR A 190 5.03 -7.69 -31.29
N GLY A 191 6.11 -7.50 -32.03
CA GLY A 191 6.15 -7.81 -33.46
C GLY A 191 7.05 -8.97 -33.87
N PHE A 192 8.02 -9.38 -33.02
CA PHE A 192 8.96 -10.43 -33.36
C PHE A 192 8.67 -11.73 -32.61
N SER A 193 8.55 -12.82 -33.38
CA SER A 193 8.38 -14.16 -32.80
C SER A 193 9.64 -14.59 -32.02
N ASN A 194 9.47 -15.59 -31.17
CA ASN A 194 10.56 -16.11 -30.35
C ASN A 194 11.70 -16.77 -31.18
N SER A 195 11.47 -17.06 -32.45
CA SER A 195 12.52 -17.50 -33.39
C SER A 195 13.46 -16.37 -33.81
N ILE A 196 13.05 -15.10 -33.65
CA ILE A 196 13.82 -13.91 -34.02
C ILE A 196 14.42 -13.25 -32.77
N ILE A 197 13.64 -13.09 -31.70
CA ILE A 197 14.08 -12.46 -30.46
C ILE A 197 13.71 -13.33 -29.26
N SER A 198 14.66 -13.46 -28.31
CA SER A 198 14.46 -14.15 -27.04
C SER A 198 14.87 -13.25 -25.89
N PHE A 199 13.93 -12.95 -25.00
CA PHE A 199 14.18 -12.14 -23.80
C PHE A 199 14.60 -13.01 -22.62
N GLN A 200 15.55 -12.51 -21.82
CA GLN A 200 16.02 -13.16 -20.60
C GLN A 200 16.30 -12.09 -19.53
N TRP A 201 16.07 -12.42 -18.27
CA TRP A 201 16.47 -11.54 -17.19
C TRP A 201 17.97 -11.58 -16.94
N THR A 202 18.53 -10.42 -16.58
CA THR A 202 19.84 -10.33 -15.91
C THR A 202 19.60 -10.47 -14.41
N GLU A 203 20.43 -11.19 -13.70
CA GLU A 203 20.31 -11.31 -12.25
C GLU A 203 21.06 -10.17 -11.54
N PRO A 204 20.37 -9.47 -10.61
CA PRO A 204 18.94 -9.56 -10.29
C PRO A 204 18.07 -8.93 -11.39
N ALA A 205 16.89 -9.52 -11.66
CA ALA A 205 15.93 -9.04 -12.67
C ALA A 205 15.42 -7.63 -12.35
N ALA A 206 15.09 -7.39 -11.08
CA ALA A 206 14.76 -6.09 -10.55
C ALA A 206 15.74 -5.71 -9.43
N ALA A 207 16.41 -4.60 -9.60
CA ALA A 207 17.25 -3.97 -8.58
C ALA A 207 16.56 -2.69 -8.10
N PHE A 208 16.63 -2.41 -6.82
CA PHE A 208 16.02 -1.23 -6.21
C PHE A 208 17.10 -0.25 -5.79
N ARG A 209 16.80 1.03 -5.89
CA ARG A 209 17.62 2.08 -5.29
C ARG A 209 17.49 1.95 -3.75
N ASP A 210 18.57 2.14 -3.01
CA ASP A 210 18.64 1.88 -1.56
C ASP A 210 17.63 2.68 -0.72
N ASP A 211 17.14 3.80 -1.24
CA ASP A 211 16.18 4.68 -0.56
C ASP A 211 14.73 4.46 -1.00
N VAL A 212 14.42 3.44 -1.80
CA VAL A 212 13.05 3.14 -2.20
C VAL A 212 12.25 2.66 -0.99
N LYS A 213 11.35 3.53 -0.53
CA LYS A 213 10.42 3.25 0.58
C LYS A 213 9.03 3.71 0.17
N HIS A 214 8.02 2.92 0.56
CA HIS A 214 6.63 3.32 0.44
C HIS A 214 6.04 3.52 1.84
N SER A 215 5.14 4.51 1.99
CA SER A 215 4.57 4.87 3.30
C SER A 215 3.69 3.77 3.90
N GLN A 216 2.95 3.05 3.07
CA GLN A 216 1.94 2.07 3.47
C GLN A 216 2.37 0.62 3.25
N PHE A 217 3.41 0.37 2.45
CA PHE A 217 3.85 -0.97 2.08
C PHE A 217 5.36 -1.14 2.29
N GLU A 218 5.75 -2.34 2.62
CA GLU A 218 7.11 -2.82 2.60
C GLU A 218 7.32 -3.67 1.34
N LEU A 219 8.47 -3.50 0.69
CA LEU A 219 8.83 -4.27 -0.49
C LEU A 219 9.45 -5.59 -0.03
N GLY A 220 8.83 -6.70 -0.42
CA GLY A 220 9.34 -8.04 -0.20
C GLY A 220 10.23 -8.53 -1.35
N GLU A 221 10.49 -9.84 -1.36
CA GLU A 221 11.29 -10.48 -2.39
C GLU A 221 10.61 -10.41 -3.76
N THR A 222 11.43 -10.19 -4.80
CA THR A 222 10.98 -10.20 -6.18
C THR A 222 11.19 -11.57 -6.81
N GLN A 223 10.21 -12.04 -7.57
CA GLN A 223 10.30 -13.29 -8.31
C GLN A 223 10.28 -13.01 -9.81
N SER A 224 11.30 -13.47 -10.53
CA SER A 224 11.39 -13.35 -11.98
C SER A 224 11.06 -14.66 -12.67
N TYR A 225 10.46 -14.57 -13.85
CA TYR A 225 10.15 -15.74 -14.68
C TYR A 225 10.28 -15.39 -16.16
N THR A 226 10.45 -16.43 -16.98
CA THR A 226 10.49 -16.34 -18.44
C THR A 226 9.52 -17.38 -19.00
N ARG A 227 8.72 -16.97 -19.97
CA ARG A 227 7.75 -17.86 -20.63
C ARG A 227 7.63 -17.53 -22.12
N ASN A 228 7.13 -18.49 -22.90
CA ASN A 228 6.75 -18.25 -24.26
C ASN A 228 5.21 -18.23 -24.34
N LEU A 229 4.65 -17.19 -24.92
CA LEU A 229 3.21 -17.03 -25.11
C LEU A 229 2.87 -17.35 -26.56
N THR A 230 1.89 -18.23 -26.77
CA THR A 230 1.44 -18.63 -28.10
C THR A 230 0.08 -18.00 -28.39
N TYR A 231 0.04 -17.18 -29.43
CA TYR A 231 -1.14 -16.54 -29.97
C TYR A 231 -1.44 -17.13 -31.36
N SER A 232 -2.56 -16.73 -31.98
CA SER A 232 -2.88 -17.10 -33.35
C SER A 232 -1.87 -16.62 -34.39
N THR A 233 -1.13 -15.56 -34.07
CA THR A 233 -0.10 -14.94 -34.92
C THR A 233 1.29 -15.56 -34.78
N GLY A 234 1.53 -16.35 -33.71
CA GLY A 234 2.82 -16.98 -33.47
C GLY A 234 3.13 -17.15 -31.98
N THR A 235 4.35 -17.58 -31.70
CA THR A 235 4.87 -17.71 -30.34
C THR A 235 5.86 -16.58 -30.06
N TYR A 236 5.67 -15.89 -28.96
CA TYR A 236 6.44 -14.70 -28.56
C TYR A 236 7.16 -14.94 -27.24
N SER A 237 8.35 -14.36 -27.11
CA SER A 237 9.13 -14.41 -25.88
C SER A 237 8.59 -13.39 -24.89
N SER A 238 8.23 -13.84 -23.68
CA SER A 238 7.75 -13.01 -22.58
C SER A 238 8.57 -13.23 -21.33
N ILE A 239 8.83 -12.16 -20.62
CA ILE A 239 9.49 -12.15 -19.32
C ILE A 239 8.62 -11.40 -18.31
N GLY A 240 8.63 -11.82 -17.06
CA GLY A 240 7.89 -11.16 -16.00
C GLY A 240 8.66 -11.08 -14.69
N VAL A 241 8.35 -10.08 -13.91
CA VAL A 241 8.82 -9.95 -12.52
C VAL A 241 7.64 -9.64 -11.62
N THR A 242 7.48 -10.40 -10.56
CA THR A 242 6.44 -10.18 -9.56
C THR A 242 7.05 -9.42 -8.39
N LEU A 243 6.49 -8.26 -8.09
CA LEU A 243 6.81 -7.46 -6.92
C LEU A 243 5.89 -7.85 -5.77
N LEU A 244 6.47 -8.08 -4.58
CA LEU A 244 5.72 -8.36 -3.37
C LEU A 244 5.59 -7.09 -2.53
N PHE A 245 4.36 -6.67 -2.28
CA PHE A 245 4.00 -5.53 -1.42
C PHE A 245 3.33 -6.04 -0.15
N ILE A 246 4.00 -5.87 0.99
CA ILE A 246 3.50 -6.27 2.32
C ILE A 246 2.95 -5.01 2.99
N ARG A 247 1.65 -5.02 3.35
CA ARG A 247 1.02 -3.83 3.93
C ARG A 247 1.45 -3.62 5.37
N ARG A 248 1.76 -2.36 5.72
CA ARG A 248 2.00 -1.93 7.10
C ARG A 248 0.68 -1.69 7.81
N TYR A 249 0.35 -2.56 8.73
CA TYR A 249 -0.95 -2.58 9.41
C TYR A 249 -0.99 -1.72 10.69
N GLU A 250 0.14 -1.20 11.18
CA GLU A 250 0.25 -0.46 12.45
C GLU A 250 -0.69 0.75 12.51
N PHE A 251 -0.81 1.46 11.40
CA PHE A 251 -1.73 2.59 11.28
C PHE A 251 -3.18 2.17 11.54
N TYR A 252 -3.61 1.05 10.97
CA TYR A 252 -4.98 0.54 11.13
C TYR A 252 -5.24 0.06 12.56
N LEU A 253 -4.24 -0.53 13.22
CA LEU A 253 -4.35 -0.94 14.62
C LEU A 253 -4.68 0.24 15.53
N ILE A 254 -4.01 1.37 15.34
CA ILE A 254 -4.21 2.56 16.17
C ILE A 254 -5.50 3.30 15.78
N GLN A 255 -5.81 3.39 14.49
CA GLN A 255 -6.89 4.24 14.00
C GLN A 255 -8.27 3.58 14.01
N ILE A 256 -8.33 2.25 13.87
CA ILE A 256 -9.60 1.51 13.75
C ILE A 256 -9.77 0.50 14.89
N TYR A 257 -8.80 -0.40 15.10
CA TYR A 257 -8.93 -1.47 16.08
C TYR A 257 -8.95 -0.94 17.52
N ALA A 258 -8.02 -0.09 17.90
CA ALA A 258 -7.96 0.44 19.27
C ALA A 258 -9.22 1.23 19.66
N PRO A 259 -9.74 2.19 18.86
CA PRO A 259 -10.98 2.89 19.19
C PRO A 259 -12.18 1.95 19.26
N SER A 260 -12.28 0.95 18.39
CA SER A 260 -13.40 -0.01 18.43
C SER A 260 -13.39 -0.86 19.72
N VAL A 261 -12.22 -1.32 20.16
CA VAL A 261 -12.04 -2.02 21.44
C VAL A 261 -12.49 -1.14 22.61
N LEU A 262 -12.08 0.13 22.64
CA LEU A 262 -12.47 1.08 23.69
C LEU A 262 -13.98 1.31 23.72
N VAL A 263 -14.63 1.45 22.56
CA VAL A 263 -16.09 1.61 22.49
C VAL A 263 -16.82 0.36 22.98
N VAL A 264 -16.34 -0.84 22.63
CA VAL A 264 -16.90 -2.11 23.14
C VAL A 264 -16.75 -2.18 24.66
N MET A 265 -15.59 -1.83 25.21
CA MET A 265 -15.39 -1.79 26.67
C MET A 265 -16.29 -0.75 27.35
N LEU A 266 -16.47 0.44 26.73
CA LEU A 266 -17.39 1.46 27.24
C LEU A 266 -18.84 0.99 27.25
N SER A 267 -19.27 0.17 26.28
CA SER A 267 -20.63 -0.38 26.28
C SER A 267 -20.91 -1.26 27.50
N TRP A 268 -19.90 -1.96 28.02
CA TRP A 268 -20.05 -2.79 29.23
C TRP A 268 -20.23 -1.97 30.51
N LEU A 269 -19.85 -0.68 30.51
CA LEU A 269 -20.03 0.20 31.66
C LEU A 269 -21.52 0.33 32.02
N SER A 270 -22.42 0.14 31.04
CA SER A 270 -23.87 0.11 31.27
C SER A 270 -24.30 -0.93 32.31
N PHE A 271 -23.62 -2.08 32.38
CA PHE A 271 -23.95 -3.16 33.36
C PHE A 271 -23.53 -2.82 34.80
N TRP A 272 -22.67 -1.79 35.00
CA TRP A 272 -22.26 -1.34 36.34
C TRP A 272 -23.08 -0.17 36.88
N LEU A 273 -23.83 0.51 36.01
CA LEU A 273 -24.70 1.60 36.39
C LEU A 273 -25.93 1.05 37.10
N ASP A 274 -26.53 1.83 38.05
CA ASP A 274 -27.76 1.44 38.73
C ASP A 274 -28.90 1.22 37.72
N VAL A 275 -29.71 0.19 37.96
CA VAL A 275 -30.87 -0.16 37.14
C VAL A 275 -31.85 1.00 37.03
N ASN A 276 -31.96 1.87 38.09
CA ASN A 276 -32.83 3.03 38.10
C ASN A 276 -32.28 4.23 37.28
N ALA A 277 -31.04 4.23 36.88
CA ALA A 277 -30.42 5.31 36.09
C ALA A 277 -30.73 5.18 34.58
N ILE A 278 -32.04 5.07 34.25
CA ILE A 278 -32.54 4.84 32.89
C ILE A 278 -31.97 5.81 31.86
N PRO A 279 -31.97 7.16 32.05
CA PRO A 279 -31.46 8.10 31.05
C PRO A 279 -29.97 7.91 30.76
N ALA A 280 -29.16 7.62 31.79
CA ALA A 280 -27.72 7.44 31.65
C ALA A 280 -27.36 6.19 30.82
N ARG A 281 -28.03 5.06 31.07
CA ARG A 281 -27.82 3.81 30.33
C ARG A 281 -28.24 3.93 28.86
N ILE A 282 -29.40 4.59 28.58
CA ILE A 282 -29.90 4.83 27.21
C ILE A 282 -28.89 5.70 26.44
N SER A 283 -28.49 6.82 27.04
CA SER A 283 -27.54 7.75 26.41
C SER A 283 -26.23 7.07 26.07
N LEU A 284 -25.67 6.28 26.99
CA LEU A 284 -24.42 5.54 26.79
C LEU A 284 -24.59 4.50 25.67
N GLY A 285 -25.69 3.74 25.66
CA GLY A 285 -25.97 2.74 24.64
C GLY A 285 -26.09 3.34 23.24
N ILE A 286 -26.89 4.40 23.08
CA ILE A 286 -27.05 5.08 21.79
C ILE A 286 -25.70 5.67 21.30
N LEU A 287 -24.97 6.31 22.21
CA LEU A 287 -23.68 6.92 21.88
C LEU A 287 -22.67 5.85 21.41
N THR A 288 -22.58 4.71 22.09
CA THR A 288 -21.64 3.64 21.72
C THR A 288 -22.03 2.99 20.39
N VAL A 289 -23.32 2.75 20.10
CA VAL A 289 -23.79 2.25 18.80
C VAL A 289 -23.45 3.24 17.67
N LEU A 290 -23.71 4.54 17.89
CA LEU A 290 -23.43 5.57 16.90
C LEU A 290 -21.92 5.67 16.62
N THR A 291 -21.10 5.60 17.67
CA THR A 291 -19.63 5.69 17.54
C THR A 291 -19.06 4.48 16.79
N ILE A 292 -19.49 3.25 17.11
CA ILE A 292 -19.00 2.06 16.40
C ILE A 292 -19.47 2.02 14.94
N SER A 293 -20.69 2.49 14.67
CA SER A 293 -21.19 2.64 13.29
C SER A 293 -20.39 3.67 12.50
N SER A 294 -20.02 4.79 13.11
CA SER A 294 -19.16 5.81 12.50
C SER A 294 -17.75 5.28 12.20
N ASN A 295 -17.16 4.49 13.13
CA ASN A 295 -15.89 3.81 12.90
C ASN A 295 -15.96 2.83 11.72
N GLY A 296 -17.05 2.09 11.57
CA GLY A 296 -17.29 1.22 10.44
C GLY A 296 -17.28 1.97 9.10
N ASN A 297 -17.93 3.12 9.03
CA ASN A 297 -17.93 3.98 7.84
C ASN A 297 -16.53 4.52 7.51
N MET A 298 -15.73 4.88 8.50
CA MET A 298 -14.34 5.31 8.30
C MET A 298 -13.48 4.15 7.75
N SER A 299 -13.68 2.93 8.23
CA SER A 299 -13.00 1.74 7.69
C SER A 299 -13.34 1.50 6.22
N VAL A 300 -14.58 1.73 5.81
CA VAL A 300 -15.00 1.63 4.40
C VAL A 300 -14.38 2.71 3.53
N SER A 301 -14.24 3.93 4.04
CA SER A 301 -13.62 5.02 3.29
C SER A 301 -12.09 4.88 3.12
N MET A 302 -11.42 4.31 4.11
CA MET A 302 -9.98 4.04 4.05
C MET A 302 -9.63 2.80 3.21
N ALA A 303 -10.50 1.82 3.21
CA ALA A 303 -10.34 0.59 2.48
C ALA A 303 -11.40 0.53 1.37
N GLN A 304 -10.96 0.56 0.15
CA GLN A 304 -11.75 0.55 -1.09
C GLN A 304 -13.02 -0.31 -1.05
N ARG A 305 -14.03 0.06 -1.83
CA ARG A 305 -15.28 -0.71 -1.96
C ARG A 305 -15.03 -1.96 -2.80
N VAL A 306 -15.05 -3.11 -2.15
CA VAL A 306 -14.98 -4.42 -2.81
C VAL A 306 -16.25 -5.21 -2.54
N SER A 307 -16.57 -6.16 -3.41
CA SER A 307 -17.81 -6.96 -3.32
C SER A 307 -17.72 -8.15 -2.38
N TYR A 308 -16.58 -8.39 -1.74
CA TYR A 308 -16.35 -9.50 -0.82
C TYR A 308 -16.01 -9.00 0.59
N ILE A 309 -16.17 -9.89 1.57
CA ILE A 309 -15.98 -9.57 2.98
C ILE A 309 -14.49 -9.57 3.32
N ARG A 310 -14.01 -8.48 3.94
CA ARG A 310 -12.63 -8.34 4.40
C ARG A 310 -12.51 -8.63 5.89
N ALA A 311 -11.29 -8.89 6.37
CA ALA A 311 -11.03 -9.11 7.79
C ALA A 311 -11.53 -7.94 8.67
N ILE A 312 -11.28 -6.71 8.24
CA ILE A 312 -11.73 -5.51 8.97
C ILE A 312 -13.26 -5.38 9.04
N ASP A 313 -13.99 -5.87 8.03
CA ASP A 313 -15.45 -5.84 8.01
C ASP A 313 -16.03 -6.84 9.03
N ILE A 314 -15.39 -8.02 9.16
CA ILE A 314 -15.75 -9.01 10.19
C ILE A 314 -15.51 -8.42 11.58
N TRP A 315 -14.37 -7.77 11.80
CA TRP A 315 -14.05 -7.11 13.06
C TRP A 315 -15.12 -6.07 13.45
N ASN A 316 -15.40 -5.13 12.55
CA ASN A 316 -16.39 -4.06 12.79
C ASN A 316 -17.80 -4.61 13.01
N SER A 317 -18.19 -5.65 12.25
CA SER A 317 -19.50 -6.29 12.39
C SER A 317 -19.67 -6.96 13.75
N VAL A 318 -18.67 -7.69 14.23
CA VAL A 318 -18.72 -8.35 15.55
C VAL A 318 -18.73 -7.31 16.67
N CYS A 319 -17.91 -6.27 16.58
CA CYS A 319 -17.93 -5.17 17.55
C CYS A 319 -19.30 -4.48 17.60
N LEU A 320 -19.91 -4.21 16.43
CA LEU A 320 -21.26 -3.63 16.34
C LEU A 320 -22.31 -4.54 16.97
N ILE A 321 -22.29 -5.84 16.68
CA ILE A 321 -23.22 -6.82 17.25
C ILE A 321 -23.08 -6.86 18.78
N LEU A 322 -21.86 -6.88 19.32
CA LEU A 322 -21.64 -6.91 20.77
C LEU A 322 -22.17 -5.66 21.45
N VAL A 323 -21.93 -4.47 20.89
CA VAL A 323 -22.46 -3.22 21.42
C VAL A 323 -23.99 -3.18 21.32
N PHE A 324 -24.56 -3.65 20.21
CA PHE A 324 -26.00 -3.75 20.04
C PHE A 324 -26.63 -4.72 21.03
N CYS A 325 -26.05 -5.90 21.26
CA CYS A 325 -26.50 -6.86 22.26
C CYS A 325 -26.49 -6.28 23.68
N ALA A 326 -25.49 -5.45 24.02
CA ALA A 326 -25.45 -4.75 25.30
C ALA A 326 -26.61 -3.75 25.47
N VAL A 327 -27.01 -3.07 24.38
CA VAL A 327 -28.21 -2.20 24.40
C VAL A 327 -29.52 -3.01 24.53
N MET A 328 -29.61 -4.15 23.85
CA MET A 328 -30.77 -5.03 23.93
C MET A 328 -30.96 -5.65 25.32
N GLU A 329 -29.83 -6.07 25.96
CA GLU A 329 -29.86 -6.53 27.36
C GLU A 329 -30.43 -5.46 28.28
N TYR A 330 -29.94 -4.23 28.16
CA TYR A 330 -30.44 -3.11 28.93
C TYR A 330 -31.93 -2.85 28.66
N ALA A 331 -32.38 -2.88 27.40
CA ALA A 331 -33.77 -2.71 27.04
C ALA A 331 -34.65 -3.77 27.72
N TYR A 332 -34.20 -5.02 27.74
CA TYR A 332 -34.89 -6.12 28.44
C TYR A 332 -35.04 -5.86 29.94
N VAL A 333 -33.95 -5.48 30.61
CA VAL A 333 -33.94 -5.14 32.04
C VAL A 333 -34.88 -3.97 32.32
N CYS A 334 -34.85 -2.93 31.49
CA CYS A 334 -35.72 -1.74 31.64
C CYS A 334 -37.22 -2.05 31.49
N VAL A 335 -37.56 -2.88 30.49
CA VAL A 335 -38.96 -3.30 30.26
C VAL A 335 -39.47 -4.13 31.45
N SER A 336 -38.68 -5.09 31.92
CA SER A 336 -39.06 -5.93 33.09
C SER A 336 -39.36 -5.08 34.30
N VAL A 337 -38.53 -4.10 34.62
CA VAL A 337 -38.77 -3.19 35.76
C VAL A 337 -39.96 -2.28 35.54
N ARG A 338 -40.22 -1.74 34.33
CA ARG A 338 -41.35 -0.86 34.03
C ARG A 338 -42.69 -1.58 34.06
N VAL A 339 -42.79 -2.77 33.49
CA VAL A 339 -44.03 -3.56 33.49
C VAL A 339 -44.47 -3.82 34.92
N HIS A 340 -43.53 -4.12 35.79
CA HIS A 340 -43.84 -4.34 37.20
C HIS A 340 -44.31 -3.05 37.92
N GLN A 341 -43.66 -1.91 37.68
CA GLN A 341 -44.11 -0.63 38.25
C GLN A 341 -45.54 -0.25 37.82
N ARG A 342 -45.94 -0.54 36.58
CA ARG A 342 -47.31 -0.32 36.09
C ARG A 342 -48.32 -1.22 36.80
N ARG A 343 -48.06 -2.54 36.90
CA ARG A 343 -48.92 -3.47 37.63
C ARG A 343 -49.13 -3.01 39.06
N LYS A 344 -48.09 -2.54 39.73
CA LYS A 344 -48.16 -2.01 41.09
C LYS A 344 -49.05 -0.76 41.21
N SER A 345 -49.01 0.17 40.25
CA SER A 345 -49.86 1.35 40.24
C SER A 345 -51.31 1.00 40.00
N GLU A 346 -51.63 -0.02 39.22
CA GLU A 346 -52.96 -0.50 38.93
C GLU A 346 -53.56 -1.22 40.16
N THR A 347 -52.81 -2.08 40.85
CA THR A 347 -53.21 -2.76 42.06
C THR A 347 -53.40 -1.77 43.19
N SER A 348 -52.55 -0.78 43.39
CA SER A 348 -52.66 0.25 44.41
C SER A 348 -53.86 1.17 44.18
N SER A 349 -54.29 1.40 42.95
CA SER A 349 -55.48 2.18 42.63
C SER A 349 -56.80 1.43 42.99
N SER A 350 -56.85 0.12 42.68
CA SER A 350 -57.97 -0.74 43.02
C SER A 350 -58.10 -0.93 44.53
N ASP A 351 -56.96 -1.03 45.26
CA ASP A 351 -56.98 -1.19 46.73
C ASP A 351 -57.41 0.07 47.45
N ILE A 352 -57.18 1.27 46.93
CA ILE A 352 -57.65 2.54 47.48
C ILE A 352 -59.17 2.65 47.33
N GLU A 353 -59.75 2.19 46.22
CA GLU A 353 -61.22 2.16 46.04
C GLU A 353 -61.92 1.15 46.98
N ILE A 354 -61.29 -0.02 47.23
CA ILE A 354 -61.86 -1.05 48.15
C ILE A 354 -61.72 -0.64 49.63
N CYS A 355 -60.61 0.03 50.02
CA CYS A 355 -60.33 0.48 51.38
C CYS A 355 -61.32 1.55 51.87
N ASN A 356 -61.90 2.34 50.97
CA ASN A 356 -62.96 3.33 51.37
C ASN A 356 -64.24 2.69 51.78
N ASN A 357 -64.49 1.39 51.51
CA ASN A 357 -65.75 0.73 51.74
C ASN A 357 -65.79 -0.25 52.94
N ASN A 358 -64.69 -0.63 53.59
CA ASN A 358 -64.73 -1.61 54.69
C ASN A 358 -63.62 -1.46 55.73
N LYS A 359 -63.98 -1.13 56.97
CA LYS A 359 -63.08 -0.99 58.15
C LYS A 359 -62.59 -2.30 58.77
N GLN A 360 -62.97 -3.48 58.27
CA GLN A 360 -62.63 -4.79 58.88
C GLN A 360 -61.50 -5.56 58.24
N MET A 361 -60.81 -5.01 57.18
CA MET A 361 -59.86 -5.77 56.35
C MET A 361 -58.40 -5.45 56.61
N LYS A 362 -58.06 -4.95 57.81
CA LYS A 362 -56.65 -4.56 58.10
C LYS A 362 -55.64 -5.70 58.14
N HIS A 363 -56.02 -6.94 58.38
CA HIS A 363 -55.17 -8.08 58.53
C HIS A 363 -54.81 -8.72 57.17
N GLY A 364 -55.73 -8.75 56.21
CA GLY A 364 -55.51 -9.23 54.86
C GLY A 364 -54.51 -8.33 54.05
N LEU A 365 -54.67 -7.01 54.25
CA LEU A 365 -53.80 -6.00 53.59
C LEU A 365 -52.33 -6.09 54.01
N GLN A 366 -51.99 -6.54 55.23
CA GLN A 366 -50.59 -6.68 55.65
C GLN A 366 -49.91 -7.89 54.99
N THR A 367 -50.62 -9.00 54.80
CA THR A 367 -50.09 -10.21 54.13
C THR A 367 -49.93 -9.99 52.66
N GLU A 368 -50.82 -9.27 51.99
CA GLU A 368 -50.82 -8.92 50.60
C GLU A 368 -49.62 -7.95 50.27
N LYS A 369 -49.48 -6.89 51.10
CA LYS A 369 -48.29 -5.98 51.01
C LYS A 369 -46.93 -6.67 51.26
N GLN A 370 -46.92 -7.73 52.05
CA GLN A 370 -45.69 -8.49 52.31
C GLN A 370 -45.37 -9.43 51.16
N SER A 371 -46.35 -10.00 50.47
CA SER A 371 -46.22 -10.77 49.24
C SER A 371 -45.72 -9.89 48.08
N GLU A 372 -46.36 -8.68 47.93
CA GLU A 372 -45.92 -7.73 46.91
C GLU A 372 -44.45 -7.25 47.08
N ARG A 373 -44.05 -6.99 48.33
CA ARG A 373 -42.64 -6.65 48.64
C ARG A 373 -41.66 -7.79 48.28
N SER A 374 -42.09 -9.04 48.51
CA SER A 374 -41.30 -10.22 48.16
C SER A 374 -41.14 -10.37 46.63
N TYR A 375 -42.19 -10.15 45.82
CA TYR A 375 -42.12 -10.17 44.37
C TYR A 375 -41.28 -9.01 43.81
N ASP A 376 -41.38 -7.78 44.35
CA ASP A 376 -40.57 -6.63 43.96
C ASP A 376 -39.08 -6.85 44.25
N GLN A 377 -38.75 -7.56 45.32
CA GLN A 377 -37.39 -7.96 45.63
C GLN A 377 -36.89 -9.02 44.67
N LEU A 378 -37.68 -10.03 44.32
CA LEU A 378 -37.31 -11.12 43.43
C LEU A 378 -37.01 -10.62 42.00
N GLU A 379 -37.81 -9.69 41.45
CA GLU A 379 -37.58 -9.15 40.11
C GLU A 379 -36.37 -8.20 40.04
N ARG A 380 -36.17 -7.38 41.10
CA ARG A 380 -34.92 -6.59 41.20
C ARG A 380 -33.70 -7.47 41.33
N GLU A 381 -33.80 -8.60 42.00
CA GLU A 381 -32.73 -9.60 42.06
C GLU A 381 -32.52 -10.29 40.71
N THR A 382 -33.58 -10.56 39.95
CA THR A 382 -33.50 -11.11 38.60
C THR A 382 -32.79 -10.12 37.66
N ALA A 383 -33.19 -8.84 37.63
CA ALA A 383 -32.54 -7.79 36.85
C ALA A 383 -31.06 -7.64 37.22
N ARG A 384 -30.71 -7.62 38.51
CA ARG A 384 -29.34 -7.59 39.00
C ARG A 384 -28.56 -8.86 38.64
N THR A 385 -29.21 -10.01 38.55
CA THR A 385 -28.59 -11.27 38.16
C THR A 385 -28.26 -11.27 36.68
N VAL A 386 -29.14 -10.75 35.81
CA VAL A 386 -28.86 -10.57 34.37
C VAL A 386 -27.65 -9.64 34.19
N ASP A 387 -27.66 -8.44 34.82
CA ASP A 387 -26.50 -7.53 34.79
C ASP A 387 -25.20 -8.23 35.25
N ARG A 388 -25.28 -9.05 36.33
CA ARG A 388 -24.11 -9.77 36.87
C ARG A 388 -23.56 -10.81 35.91
N ILE A 389 -24.43 -11.56 35.23
CA ILE A 389 -24.06 -12.55 34.23
C ILE A 389 -23.44 -11.80 33.03
N SER A 390 -24.05 -10.72 32.57
CA SER A 390 -23.58 -9.92 31.43
C SER A 390 -22.21 -9.31 31.66
N ARG A 391 -21.88 -8.88 32.90
CA ARG A 391 -20.53 -8.39 33.29
C ARG A 391 -19.41 -9.38 33.01
N VAL A 392 -19.68 -10.67 33.01
CA VAL A 392 -18.69 -11.72 32.75
C VAL A 392 -18.80 -12.28 31.33
N ALA A 393 -20.05 -12.48 30.86
CA ALA A 393 -20.31 -13.10 29.56
C ALA A 393 -19.78 -12.26 28.39
N PHE A 394 -20.06 -10.95 28.37
CA PHE A 394 -19.63 -10.07 27.27
C PHE A 394 -18.11 -9.95 27.14
N PRO A 395 -17.35 -9.68 28.21
CA PRO A 395 -15.88 -9.71 28.13
C PRO A 395 -15.33 -11.07 27.71
N LEU A 396 -15.90 -12.18 28.20
CA LEU A 396 -15.46 -13.51 27.83
C LEU A 396 -15.67 -13.80 26.34
N VAL A 397 -16.86 -13.49 25.80
CA VAL A 397 -17.17 -13.66 24.36
C VAL A 397 -16.24 -12.80 23.51
N PHE A 398 -16.02 -11.56 23.89
CA PHE A 398 -15.10 -10.66 23.18
C PHE A 398 -13.66 -11.17 23.25
N PHE A 399 -13.21 -11.69 24.37
CA PHE A 399 -11.88 -12.27 24.52
C PHE A 399 -11.69 -13.49 23.62
N ILE A 400 -12.65 -14.43 23.60
CA ILE A 400 -12.64 -15.59 22.73
C ILE A 400 -12.60 -15.15 21.26
N PHE A 401 -13.44 -14.19 20.88
CA PHE A 401 -13.43 -13.63 19.53
C PHE A 401 -12.04 -13.06 19.17
N ASN A 402 -11.42 -12.26 20.06
CA ASN A 402 -10.08 -11.73 19.83
C ASN A 402 -9.06 -12.84 19.61
N CYS A 403 -9.03 -13.87 20.46
CA CYS A 403 -8.11 -14.99 20.30
C CYS A 403 -8.27 -15.66 18.93
N VAL A 404 -9.51 -15.97 18.53
CA VAL A 404 -9.79 -16.60 17.23
C VAL A 404 -9.43 -15.68 16.06
N TYR A 405 -9.81 -14.42 16.14
CA TYR A 405 -9.57 -13.44 15.08
C TYR A 405 -8.08 -13.22 14.83
N TRP A 406 -7.31 -12.93 15.88
CA TRP A 406 -5.87 -12.68 15.74
C TRP A 406 -5.08 -13.93 15.35
N LEU A 407 -5.44 -15.11 15.88
CA LEU A 407 -4.83 -16.37 15.45
C LEU A 407 -5.08 -16.65 13.97
N TYR A 408 -6.26 -16.35 13.44
CA TYR A 408 -6.60 -16.63 12.04
C TYR A 408 -5.97 -15.65 11.05
N TYR A 409 -5.84 -14.37 11.42
CA TYR A 409 -5.38 -13.33 10.48
C TYR A 409 -3.89 -12.98 10.63
N MET A 410 -3.23 -13.33 11.73
CA MET A 410 -1.78 -13.13 11.91
C MET A 410 -0.94 -14.37 11.56
N THR A 411 -1.56 -15.53 11.42
CA THR A 411 -0.92 -16.74 10.88
C THR A 411 -1.17 -16.85 9.38
#